data_964f3b69598a4cad162c57b20db56103
#
_entry.id   964f3b69598a4cad162c57b20db56103
#
_cell.length_a   1.000
_cell.length_b   1.000
_cell.length_c   1.000
_cell.angle_alpha   90.00
_cell.angle_beta   90.00
_cell.angle_gamma   90.00
#
_symmetry.space_group_name_H-M   'P 1'
#
loop_
_entity.id
_entity.type
_entity.pdbx_description
1 polymer ?
#
loop_
_entity_poly.entity_id
_entity_poly.type
_entity_poly.pdbx_seq_one_letter_code
_entity_poly.pdbx_strand_id
1 'polypeptide(L)'
;MDASRRESLKGLAAFGLGIGLIATRAVAAEPPPETTRIRLPKVPSACLAPQYVAEELLRAEGFDRVEYVAPPNQVSGVSGAELLGAGQHDIGMNFAAPIVVGIDRGAPIVTLAGVHAGCFELFVSGNVRTIKDLKGKTVAILARNSAQHVFLASIATSVGLDPNRDIRWAEHSPAEGKRLLAEGGIDGYLGFPPDPQELRAKKVGRLLLNSAIDRPWSQYFCCMIVANREWAKRHPVAARRAVRAILKGSELCAADPELGARAFLAQGFNFDPEHARQALRELPFGKWRDYNPEETLRFYALRLREAEMVKGSPQKIIAGGSDWRIVDRLRKELKS
;
A
#
# COMPACT_ATOMS: atom_id res chain seq x y z
N MET A 1 -39.10 -70.43 -62.36
CA MET A 1 -37.91 -69.76 -62.79
C MET A 1 -38.13 -68.27 -62.47
N ASP A 2 -37.62 -67.51 -61.52
CA ASP A 2 -36.52 -67.77 -60.65
C ASP A 2 -36.68 -66.90 -59.37
N ALA A 3 -36.49 -67.52 -58.25
CA ALA A 3 -36.43 -66.89 -56.95
C ALA A 3 -35.06 -66.19 -56.85
N SER A 4 -35.03 -64.89 -56.72
CA SER A 4 -33.83 -64.22 -56.17
C SER A 4 -33.95 -62.70 -56.21
N ARG A 5 -34.88 -62.10 -55.52
CA ARG A 5 -34.87 -60.64 -55.20
C ARG A 5 -35.64 -60.31 -53.94
N ARG A 6 -35.27 -60.95 -52.88
CA ARG A 6 -35.77 -60.55 -51.51
C ARG A 6 -34.71 -60.92 -50.49
N GLU A 7 -33.71 -60.11 -50.35
CA GLU A 7 -32.90 -60.01 -49.14
C GLU A 7 -31.77 -59.02 -49.35
N SER A 8 -32.05 -57.74 -49.22
CA SER A 8 -31.03 -56.71 -49.07
C SER A 8 -31.64 -55.37 -48.58
N LEU A 9 -32.32 -55.42 -47.45
CA LEU A 9 -32.81 -54.19 -46.78
C LEU A 9 -32.92 -54.47 -45.28
N LYS A 10 -31.79 -54.73 -44.65
CA LYS A 10 -31.68 -54.64 -43.19
C LYS A 10 -30.25 -54.23 -42.89
N GLY A 11 -30.03 -52.94 -42.61
CA GLY A 11 -28.69 -52.47 -42.19
C GLY A 11 -28.52 -50.97 -42.28
N LEU A 12 -29.51 -50.15 -41.92
CA LEU A 12 -29.28 -48.76 -41.56
C LEU A 12 -29.17 -48.65 -40.07
N ALA A 13 -27.96 -48.83 -39.60
CA ALA A 13 -27.58 -48.51 -38.24
C ALA A 13 -27.70 -47.03 -37.97
N ALA A 14 -28.43 -46.65 -36.97
CA ALA A 14 -28.59 -45.33 -36.42
C ALA A 14 -27.23 -44.75 -35.97
N PHE A 15 -26.66 -43.86 -36.75
CA PHE A 15 -25.61 -42.94 -36.25
C PHE A 15 -26.31 -41.89 -35.41
N GLY A 16 -26.40 -42.13 -34.11
CA GLY A 16 -26.79 -41.11 -33.14
C GLY A 16 -25.71 -40.03 -33.08
N LEU A 17 -25.98 -38.86 -33.66
CA LEU A 17 -25.25 -37.64 -33.39
C LEU A 17 -25.45 -37.28 -31.91
N GLY A 18 -24.54 -37.72 -31.06
CA GLY A 18 -24.37 -37.19 -29.73
C GLY A 18 -23.84 -35.74 -29.80
N ILE A 19 -24.78 -34.80 -29.92
CA ILE A 19 -24.45 -33.38 -29.66
C ILE A 19 -24.13 -33.30 -28.16
N GLY A 20 -22.84 -33.43 -27.82
CA GLY A 20 -22.33 -33.10 -26.50
C GLY A 20 -22.64 -31.63 -26.25
N LEU A 21 -23.63 -31.33 -25.44
CA LEU A 21 -23.82 -30.03 -24.86
C LEU A 21 -22.57 -29.75 -23.99
N ILE A 22 -21.59 -29.07 -24.59
CA ILE A 22 -20.55 -28.40 -23.82
C ILE A 22 -21.28 -27.29 -23.07
N ALA A 23 -21.69 -27.58 -21.85
CA ALA A 23 -22.17 -26.56 -20.93
C ALA A 23 -21.00 -25.61 -20.66
N THR A 24 -20.86 -24.60 -21.49
CA THR A 24 -20.04 -23.43 -21.16
C THR A 24 -20.64 -22.88 -19.87
N ARG A 25 -19.98 -23.13 -18.75
CA ARG A 25 -20.27 -22.42 -17.51
C ARG A 25 -20.08 -20.93 -17.83
N ALA A 26 -21.19 -20.25 -18.12
CA ALA A 26 -21.22 -18.81 -18.17
C ALA A 26 -20.69 -18.35 -16.80
N VAL A 27 -19.49 -17.82 -16.76
CA VAL A 27 -18.98 -17.13 -15.57
C VAL A 27 -19.96 -16.00 -15.33
N ALA A 28 -20.81 -16.13 -14.31
CA ALA A 28 -21.78 -15.11 -13.97
C ALA A 28 -21.01 -13.79 -13.84
N ALA A 29 -21.44 -12.78 -14.61
CA ALA A 29 -20.82 -11.46 -14.55
C ALA A 29 -20.84 -10.97 -13.10
N GLU A 30 -19.73 -10.39 -12.67
CA GLU A 30 -19.62 -9.82 -11.33
C GLU A 30 -20.70 -8.74 -11.14
N PRO A 31 -21.49 -8.77 -10.03
CA PRO A 31 -22.53 -7.77 -9.80
C PRO A 31 -21.93 -6.36 -9.76
N PRO A 32 -22.71 -5.30 -10.09
CA PRO A 32 -22.27 -3.92 -9.98
C PRO A 32 -21.87 -3.60 -8.52
N PRO A 33 -21.03 -2.58 -8.29
CA PRO A 33 -20.70 -2.17 -6.93
C PRO A 33 -21.94 -1.60 -6.23
N GLU A 34 -22.04 -1.80 -4.92
CA GLU A 34 -23.18 -1.34 -4.11
C GLU A 34 -23.23 0.19 -3.98
N THR A 35 -22.15 0.85 -4.34
CA THR A 35 -22.04 2.31 -4.41
C THR A 35 -21.19 2.73 -5.60
N THR A 36 -21.59 3.81 -6.28
CA THR A 36 -20.84 4.40 -7.40
C THR A 36 -19.93 5.55 -6.95
N ARG A 37 -19.99 5.93 -5.68
CA ARG A 37 -19.10 6.92 -5.08
C ARG A 37 -18.03 6.24 -4.25
N ILE A 38 -16.78 6.71 -4.39
CA ILE A 38 -15.64 6.27 -3.60
C ILE A 38 -14.76 7.45 -3.20
N ARG A 39 -14.34 7.49 -1.94
CA ARG A 39 -13.43 8.51 -1.40
C ARG A 39 -12.10 7.87 -1.01
N LEU A 40 -11.01 8.43 -1.53
CA LEU A 40 -9.63 8.03 -1.23
C LEU A 40 -8.88 9.16 -0.51
N PRO A 41 -7.86 8.87 0.29
CA PRO A 41 -7.04 9.91 0.90
C PRO A 41 -6.18 10.63 -0.15
N LYS A 42 -6.06 11.96 -0.03
CA LYS A 42 -5.12 12.78 -0.80
C LYS A 42 -3.86 13.02 0.03
N VAL A 43 -2.77 12.34 -0.29
CA VAL A 43 -1.51 12.38 0.47
C VAL A 43 -0.34 12.75 -0.44
N PRO A 44 0.51 13.73 -0.07
CA PRO A 44 1.62 14.20 -0.89
C PRO A 44 2.82 13.24 -0.81
N SER A 45 2.64 12.02 -1.29
CA SER A 45 3.68 10.99 -1.31
C SER A 45 3.62 10.19 -2.61
N ALA A 46 4.72 10.18 -3.37
CA ALA A 46 4.80 9.51 -4.67
C ALA A 46 4.63 7.98 -4.55
N CYS A 47 4.90 7.39 -3.38
CA CYS A 47 4.67 5.97 -3.17
C CYS A 47 3.19 5.58 -3.16
N LEU A 48 2.28 6.55 -3.08
CA LEU A 48 0.84 6.34 -3.21
C LEU A 48 0.30 6.55 -4.65
N ALA A 49 1.19 6.77 -5.62
CA ALA A 49 0.81 6.93 -7.02
C ALA A 49 -0.14 5.84 -7.56
N PRO A 50 -0.03 4.54 -7.17
CA PRO A 50 -0.97 3.52 -7.61
C PRO A 50 -2.45 3.87 -7.42
N GLN A 51 -2.82 4.54 -6.32
CA GLN A 51 -4.21 4.94 -6.11
C GLN A 51 -4.66 6.11 -7.02
N TYR A 52 -3.73 6.97 -7.45
CA TYR A 52 -4.01 8.06 -8.39
C TYR A 52 -4.09 7.55 -9.84
N VAL A 53 -3.20 6.62 -10.22
CA VAL A 53 -3.28 5.90 -11.50
C VAL A 53 -4.56 5.08 -11.60
N ALA A 54 -5.05 4.58 -10.47
CA ALA A 54 -6.26 3.76 -10.44
C ALA A 54 -7.56 4.56 -10.72
N GLU A 55 -7.55 5.88 -10.90
CA GLU A 55 -8.77 6.66 -11.08
C GLU A 55 -9.61 6.18 -12.27
N GLU A 56 -9.00 6.03 -13.44
CA GLU A 56 -9.70 5.53 -14.65
C GLU A 56 -10.10 4.05 -14.49
N LEU A 57 -9.30 3.26 -13.80
CA LEU A 57 -9.63 1.87 -13.48
C LEU A 57 -10.82 1.79 -12.52
N LEU A 58 -10.92 2.68 -11.56
CA LEU A 58 -12.08 2.79 -10.65
C LEU A 58 -13.34 3.15 -11.41
N ARG A 59 -13.24 4.09 -12.38
CA ARG A 59 -14.38 4.41 -13.28
C ARG A 59 -14.83 3.19 -14.07
N ALA A 60 -13.89 2.43 -14.64
CA ALA A 60 -14.17 1.18 -15.35
C ALA A 60 -14.76 0.09 -14.44
N GLU A 61 -14.47 0.13 -13.14
CA GLU A 61 -15.04 -0.76 -12.12
C GLU A 61 -16.44 -0.32 -11.65
N GLY A 62 -16.98 0.79 -12.16
CA GLY A 62 -18.33 1.28 -11.91
C GLY A 62 -18.44 2.38 -10.85
N PHE A 63 -17.33 3.08 -10.55
CA PHE A 63 -17.36 4.25 -9.68
C PHE A 63 -17.45 5.53 -10.51
N ASP A 64 -18.65 6.12 -10.61
CA ASP A 64 -18.87 7.36 -11.35
C ASP A 64 -18.22 8.58 -10.66
N ARG A 65 -18.10 8.52 -9.33
CA ARG A 65 -17.58 9.59 -8.50
C ARG A 65 -16.40 9.14 -7.67
N VAL A 66 -15.20 9.46 -8.14
CA VAL A 66 -13.93 9.22 -7.44
C VAL A 66 -13.45 10.53 -6.83
N GLU A 67 -13.29 10.56 -5.50
CA GLU A 67 -12.92 11.77 -4.75
C GLU A 67 -11.64 11.55 -3.95
N TYR A 68 -10.73 12.51 -4.01
CA TYR A 68 -9.54 12.53 -3.18
C TYR A 68 -9.69 13.54 -2.04
N VAL A 69 -9.72 13.04 -0.81
CA VAL A 69 -9.97 13.84 0.40
C VAL A 69 -8.64 14.16 1.07
N ALA A 70 -8.29 15.45 1.12
CA ALA A 70 -7.13 15.90 1.85
C ALA A 70 -7.39 15.81 3.37
N PRO A 71 -6.41 15.33 4.17
CA PRO A 71 -6.54 15.36 5.62
C PRO A 71 -6.54 16.83 6.10
N PRO A 72 -7.29 17.14 7.16
CA PRO A 72 -7.46 18.52 7.65
C PRO A 72 -6.13 19.25 7.93
N ASN A 73 -5.08 18.52 8.34
CA ASN A 73 -3.78 19.08 8.73
C ASN A 73 -2.61 18.55 7.89
N GLN A 74 -2.86 17.98 6.69
CA GLN A 74 -1.86 17.33 5.84
C GLN A 74 -0.99 16.28 6.56
N VAL A 75 -1.50 15.69 7.63
CA VAL A 75 -0.79 14.68 8.43
C VAL A 75 -1.03 13.30 7.82
N SER A 76 0.03 12.53 7.67
CA SER A 76 -0.02 11.12 7.24
C SER A 76 0.21 10.17 8.43
N GLY A 77 -0.01 8.88 8.21
CA GLY A 77 0.31 7.87 9.21
C GLY A 77 -0.86 7.54 10.13
N VAL A 78 -0.65 7.60 11.44
CA VAL A 78 -1.68 7.23 12.44
C VAL A 78 -2.93 8.09 12.28
N SER A 79 -2.75 9.37 12.04
CA SER A 79 -3.87 10.28 11.75
C SER A 79 -4.66 9.84 10.51
N GLY A 80 -3.98 9.31 9.48
CA GLY A 80 -4.65 8.74 8.30
C GLY A 80 -5.52 7.53 8.64
N ALA A 81 -5.07 6.65 9.53
CA ALA A 81 -5.85 5.50 10.01
C ALA A 81 -7.07 5.94 10.86
N GLU A 82 -6.90 6.95 11.69
CA GLU A 82 -8.00 7.54 12.48
C GLU A 82 -9.05 8.23 11.59
N LEU A 83 -8.62 9.02 10.60
CA LEU A 83 -9.49 9.68 9.63
C LEU A 83 -10.27 8.65 8.80
N LEU A 84 -9.64 7.57 8.38
CA LEU A 84 -10.29 6.45 7.71
C LEU A 84 -11.32 5.77 8.63
N GLY A 85 -10.94 5.49 9.89
CA GLY A 85 -11.85 4.93 10.88
C GLY A 85 -13.07 5.82 11.14
N ALA A 86 -12.88 7.13 11.18
CA ALA A 86 -13.94 8.11 11.31
C ALA A 86 -14.81 8.28 10.04
N GLY A 87 -14.50 7.56 8.94
CA GLY A 87 -15.27 7.59 7.71
C GLY A 87 -15.09 8.85 6.86
N GLN A 88 -13.99 9.59 7.03
CA GLN A 88 -13.70 10.74 6.17
C GLN A 88 -13.36 10.32 4.73
N HIS A 89 -12.77 9.15 4.56
CA HIS A 89 -12.62 8.46 3.27
C HIS A 89 -12.97 6.98 3.46
N ASP A 90 -13.13 6.25 2.37
CA ASP A 90 -13.69 4.92 2.37
C ASP A 90 -12.62 3.83 2.33
N ILE A 91 -11.61 4.03 1.49
CA ILE A 91 -10.52 3.10 1.22
C ILE A 91 -9.32 3.86 0.66
N GLY A 92 -8.12 3.30 0.77
CA GLY A 92 -6.93 3.84 0.12
C GLY A 92 -5.65 3.18 0.60
N MET A 93 -4.52 3.69 0.11
CA MET A 93 -3.21 3.23 0.55
C MET A 93 -2.78 3.96 1.80
N ASN A 94 -2.14 3.24 2.73
CA ASN A 94 -1.54 3.78 3.93
C ASN A 94 -0.29 2.98 4.31
N PHE A 95 0.57 3.58 5.15
CA PHE A 95 1.80 2.93 5.63
C PHE A 95 1.48 1.82 6.63
N ALA A 96 2.16 0.67 6.52
CA ALA A 96 1.86 -0.53 7.30
C ALA A 96 2.03 -0.32 8.82
N ALA A 97 3.11 0.33 9.25
CA ALA A 97 3.35 0.54 10.68
C ALA A 97 2.26 1.39 11.37
N PRO A 98 1.83 2.55 10.82
CA PRO A 98 0.69 3.30 11.35
C PRO A 98 -0.64 2.55 11.30
N ILE A 99 -0.88 1.69 10.30
CA ILE A 99 -2.08 0.84 10.26
C ILE A 99 -2.13 -0.04 11.51
N VAL A 100 -1.02 -0.69 11.87
CA VAL A 100 -0.91 -1.53 13.08
C VAL A 100 -1.25 -0.74 14.34
N VAL A 101 -0.71 0.47 14.48
CA VAL A 101 -1.02 1.35 15.62
C VAL A 101 -2.50 1.73 15.65
N GLY A 102 -3.09 2.06 14.49
CA GLY A 102 -4.52 2.39 14.37
C GLY A 102 -5.41 1.22 14.79
N ILE A 103 -5.10 -0.01 14.34
CA ILE A 103 -5.84 -1.22 14.73
C ILE A 103 -5.74 -1.45 16.24
N ASP A 104 -4.55 -1.35 16.82
CA ASP A 104 -4.33 -1.56 18.26
C ASP A 104 -5.09 -0.54 19.11
N ARG A 105 -5.25 0.69 18.64
CA ARG A 105 -6.04 1.76 19.27
C ARG A 105 -7.55 1.63 19.05
N GLY A 106 -7.99 0.62 18.29
CA GLY A 106 -9.40 0.34 18.06
C GLY A 106 -10.02 1.13 16.90
N ALA A 107 -9.23 1.73 16.01
CA ALA A 107 -9.77 2.36 14.80
C ALA A 107 -10.56 1.31 13.98
N PRO A 108 -11.80 1.61 13.56
CA PRO A 108 -12.64 0.67 12.80
C PRO A 108 -12.19 0.56 11.34
N ILE A 109 -10.97 0.06 11.13
CA ILE A 109 -10.34 -0.15 9.83
C ILE A 109 -10.08 -1.63 9.57
N VAL A 110 -9.90 -1.98 8.31
CA VAL A 110 -9.54 -3.35 7.87
C VAL A 110 -8.53 -3.28 6.74
N THR A 111 -7.42 -4.01 6.89
CA THR A 111 -6.39 -4.15 5.87
C THR A 111 -6.79 -5.24 4.88
N LEU A 112 -6.72 -4.95 3.58
CA LEU A 112 -7.26 -5.79 2.51
C LEU A 112 -6.18 -6.38 1.59
N ALA A 113 -5.07 -5.66 1.39
CA ALA A 113 -3.96 -6.10 0.53
C ALA A 113 -2.68 -5.34 0.84
N GLY A 114 -1.51 -5.89 0.46
CA GLY A 114 -0.26 -5.16 0.34
C GLY A 114 -0.08 -4.63 -1.07
N VAL A 115 0.66 -3.54 -1.25
CA VAL A 115 0.89 -2.92 -2.57
C VAL A 115 2.36 -2.97 -2.96
N HIS A 116 3.26 -2.42 -2.16
CA HIS A 116 4.70 -2.43 -2.42
C HIS A 116 5.53 -2.42 -1.13
N ALA A 117 6.72 -2.96 -1.20
CA ALA A 117 7.74 -2.84 -0.15
C ALA A 117 8.47 -1.49 -0.28
N GLY A 118 9.11 -1.05 0.80
CA GLY A 118 10.04 0.08 0.85
C GLY A 118 9.51 1.42 0.33
N CYS A 119 9.82 2.48 1.02
CA CYS A 119 9.67 3.84 0.52
C CYS A 119 10.39 4.85 1.44
N PHE A 120 10.75 4.46 2.64
CA PHE A 120 11.43 5.34 3.56
C PHE A 120 12.95 5.30 3.38
N GLU A 121 13.57 6.47 3.39
CA GLU A 121 15.03 6.63 3.44
C GLU A 121 15.42 7.53 4.61
N LEU A 122 16.39 7.09 5.40
CA LEU A 122 16.94 7.84 6.52
C LEU A 122 18.22 8.54 6.10
N PHE A 123 18.20 9.86 6.11
CA PHE A 123 19.38 10.72 5.90
C PHE A 123 19.89 11.24 7.23
N VAL A 124 21.21 11.26 7.40
CA VAL A 124 21.85 11.64 8.65
C VAL A 124 23.04 12.55 8.43
N SER A 125 23.39 13.31 9.46
CA SER A 125 24.61 14.12 9.51
C SER A 125 25.87 13.25 9.53
N GLY A 126 27.03 13.81 9.23
CA GLY A 126 28.29 13.08 9.04
C GLY A 126 28.80 12.32 10.26
N ASN A 127 28.35 12.69 11.47
CA ASN A 127 28.74 12.06 12.73
C ASN A 127 27.86 10.85 13.14
N VAL A 128 26.82 10.53 12.38
CA VAL A 128 25.96 9.36 12.55
C VAL A 128 26.34 8.32 11.51
N ARG A 129 26.86 7.15 11.91
CA ARG A 129 27.32 6.09 10.99
C ARG A 129 26.43 4.85 11.01
N THR A 130 25.77 4.60 12.13
CA THR A 130 24.86 3.46 12.35
C THR A 130 23.56 3.94 13.00
N ILE A 131 22.54 3.12 13.00
CA ILE A 131 21.27 3.43 13.71
C ILE A 131 21.53 3.62 15.22
N LYS A 132 22.48 2.89 15.82
CA LYS A 132 22.84 3.04 17.24
C LYS A 132 23.39 4.43 17.58
N ASP A 133 24.02 5.10 16.60
CA ASP A 133 24.59 6.44 16.79
C ASP A 133 23.50 7.52 16.88
N LEU A 134 22.23 7.18 16.65
CA LEU A 134 21.08 8.07 16.90
C LEU A 134 20.86 8.31 18.40
N LYS A 135 21.51 7.57 19.29
CA LYS A 135 21.44 7.82 20.73
C LYS A 135 21.90 9.24 21.06
N GLY A 136 21.02 9.99 21.73
CA GLY A 136 21.24 11.41 22.08
C GLY A 136 21.15 12.38 20.89
N LYS A 137 20.76 11.91 19.71
CA LYS A 137 20.65 12.72 18.49
C LYS A 137 19.26 13.32 18.30
N THR A 138 19.20 14.38 17.52
CA THR A 138 17.94 15.06 17.15
C THR A 138 17.51 14.62 15.77
N VAL A 139 16.30 14.06 15.65
CA VAL A 139 15.74 13.59 14.39
C VAL A 139 14.42 14.29 14.09
N ALA A 140 14.31 14.86 12.90
CA ALA A 140 13.08 15.51 12.47
C ALA A 140 12.01 14.49 12.06
N ILE A 141 10.80 14.77 12.51
CA ILE A 141 9.56 14.06 12.15
C ILE A 141 8.48 15.08 11.86
N LEU A 142 7.45 14.70 11.08
CA LEU A 142 6.33 15.59 10.82
C LEU A 142 5.52 15.89 12.10
N ALA A 143 5.26 14.84 12.89
CA ALA A 143 4.56 14.89 14.17
C ALA A 143 4.78 13.59 14.95
N ARG A 144 4.54 13.59 16.26
CA ARG A 144 4.45 12.35 17.04
C ARG A 144 3.35 11.46 16.47
N ASN A 145 3.62 10.17 16.41
CA ASN A 145 2.77 9.15 15.80
C ASN A 145 2.55 9.30 14.27
N SER A 146 3.29 10.19 13.59
CA SER A 146 3.35 10.18 12.12
C SER A 146 4.00 8.90 11.60
N ALA A 147 3.86 8.63 10.29
CA ALA A 147 4.47 7.46 9.67
C ALA A 147 5.98 7.40 9.86
N GLN A 148 6.66 8.54 9.74
CA GLN A 148 8.10 8.66 9.96
C GLN A 148 8.48 8.30 11.41
N HIS A 149 7.76 8.87 12.40
CA HIS A 149 8.01 8.59 13.81
C HIS A 149 7.83 7.10 14.13
N VAL A 150 6.67 6.53 13.78
CA VAL A 150 6.33 5.13 14.06
C VAL A 150 7.32 4.17 13.40
N PHE A 151 7.69 4.44 12.14
CA PHE A 151 8.61 3.58 11.41
C PHE A 151 10.03 3.67 11.98
N LEU A 152 10.56 4.87 12.23
CA LEU A 152 11.92 5.01 12.77
C LEU A 152 12.02 4.53 14.21
N ALA A 153 10.98 4.67 15.02
CA ALA A 153 10.92 4.09 16.35
C ALA A 153 11.07 2.56 16.30
N SER A 154 10.40 1.90 15.34
CA SER A 154 10.54 0.45 15.14
C SER A 154 11.95 0.04 14.72
N ILE A 155 12.64 0.87 13.93
CA ILE A 155 14.04 0.65 13.54
C ILE A 155 14.97 0.83 14.75
N ALA A 156 14.82 1.92 15.51
CA ALA A 156 15.63 2.20 16.68
C ALA A 156 15.55 1.06 17.72
N THR A 157 14.35 0.57 17.99
CA THR A 157 14.13 -0.55 18.92
C THR A 157 14.80 -1.84 18.41
N SER A 158 14.81 -2.10 17.09
CA SER A 158 15.45 -3.30 16.53
C SER A 158 16.95 -3.39 16.77
N VAL A 159 17.60 -2.28 17.12
CA VAL A 159 19.03 -2.21 17.46
C VAL A 159 19.27 -1.94 18.96
N GLY A 160 18.22 -2.00 19.78
CA GLY A 160 18.29 -1.87 21.24
C GLY A 160 18.27 -0.43 21.75
N LEU A 161 17.84 0.56 20.93
CA LEU A 161 17.57 1.91 21.41
C LEU A 161 16.12 2.00 21.95
N ASP A 162 15.95 2.79 23.01
CA ASP A 162 14.62 3.23 23.44
C ASP A 162 14.24 4.50 22.68
N PRO A 163 13.29 4.45 21.74
CA PRO A 163 12.94 5.61 20.91
C PRO A 163 12.36 6.78 21.74
N ASN A 164 11.86 6.52 22.95
CA ASN A 164 11.29 7.56 23.80
C ASN A 164 12.34 8.29 24.64
N ARG A 165 13.48 7.66 24.91
CA ARG A 165 14.54 8.18 25.77
C ARG A 165 15.82 8.52 25.02
N ASP A 166 16.17 7.69 24.04
CA ASP A 166 17.46 7.76 23.36
C ASP A 166 17.47 8.72 22.16
N ILE A 167 16.29 9.09 21.61
CA ILE A 167 16.18 9.97 20.45
C ILE A 167 15.40 11.25 20.81
N ARG A 168 15.96 12.39 20.46
CA ARG A 168 15.25 13.67 20.53
C ARG A 168 14.46 13.91 19.25
N TRP A 169 13.14 13.78 19.34
CA TRP A 169 12.25 14.02 18.23
C TRP A 169 11.94 15.51 18.09
N ALA A 170 12.21 16.09 16.93
CA ALA A 170 11.90 17.48 16.57
C ALA A 170 10.77 17.50 15.54
N GLU A 171 9.66 18.15 15.89
CA GLU A 171 8.49 18.23 15.01
C GLU A 171 8.63 19.39 14.04
N HIS A 172 8.78 19.10 12.75
CA HIS A 172 8.98 20.06 11.68
C HIS A 172 8.23 19.66 10.42
N SER A 173 7.86 20.64 9.60
CA SER A 173 7.41 20.37 8.24
C SER A 173 8.53 19.67 7.43
N PRO A 174 8.20 18.89 6.38
CA PRO A 174 9.23 18.26 5.55
C PRO A 174 10.26 19.24 4.98
N ALA A 175 9.81 20.42 4.55
CA ALA A 175 10.70 21.47 4.03
C ALA A 175 11.68 21.97 5.09
N GLU A 176 11.20 22.23 6.30
CA GLU A 176 12.01 22.68 7.43
C GLU A 176 12.97 21.60 7.92
N GLY A 177 12.50 20.33 8.03
CA GLY A 177 13.36 19.21 8.41
C GLY A 177 14.53 19.02 7.44
N LYS A 178 14.29 19.11 6.13
CA LYS A 178 15.33 19.02 5.10
C LYS A 178 16.32 20.20 5.20
N ARG A 179 15.82 21.42 5.43
CA ARG A 179 16.66 22.62 5.61
C ARG A 179 17.56 22.47 6.84
N LEU A 180 16.99 22.08 7.98
CA LEU A 180 17.75 21.91 9.23
C LEU A 180 18.82 20.81 9.11
N LEU A 181 18.54 19.71 8.38
CA LEU A 181 19.55 18.69 8.11
C LEU A 181 20.70 19.25 7.27
N ALA A 182 20.39 20.06 6.25
CA ALA A 182 21.40 20.69 5.40
C ALA A 182 22.30 21.68 6.17
N GLU A 183 21.74 22.39 7.14
CA GLU A 183 22.43 23.38 7.98
C GLU A 183 23.10 22.77 9.22
N GLY A 184 22.92 21.46 9.47
CA GLY A 184 23.46 20.79 10.65
C GLY A 184 22.70 21.08 11.94
N GLY A 185 21.49 21.64 11.87
CA GLY A 185 20.62 21.91 13.02
C GLY A 185 19.96 20.67 13.60
N ILE A 186 19.92 19.57 12.82
CA ILE A 186 19.46 18.25 13.26
C ILE A 186 20.41 17.16 12.75
N ASP A 187 20.36 15.98 13.38
CA ASP A 187 21.24 14.86 13.06
C ASP A 187 20.60 13.85 12.09
N GLY A 188 19.28 13.86 11.92
CA GLY A 188 18.61 12.92 11.03
C GLY A 188 17.25 13.39 10.53
N TYR A 189 16.88 12.91 9.35
CA TYR A 189 15.59 13.11 8.70
C TYR A 189 15.16 11.84 7.99
N LEU A 190 13.98 11.32 8.31
CA LEU A 190 13.39 10.19 7.62
C LEU A 190 12.38 10.71 6.60
N GLY A 191 12.73 10.58 5.31
CA GLY A 191 11.89 10.98 4.19
C GLY A 191 11.14 9.82 3.54
N PHE A 192 10.06 10.15 2.87
CA PHE A 192 9.38 9.29 1.90
C PHE A 192 9.28 10.04 0.54
N PRO A 193 9.19 9.30 -0.58
CA PRO A 193 9.27 9.91 -1.90
C PRO A 193 8.26 11.04 -2.14
N PRO A 194 8.70 12.18 -2.74
CA PRO A 194 9.98 12.37 -3.41
C PRO A 194 11.07 13.09 -2.60
N ASP A 195 10.94 13.27 -1.28
CA ASP A 195 11.96 13.94 -0.45
C ASP A 195 13.36 13.28 -0.52
N PRO A 196 13.49 11.92 -0.49
CA PRO A 196 14.79 11.27 -0.64
C PRO A 196 15.51 11.63 -1.94
N GLN A 197 14.77 11.72 -3.05
CA GLN A 197 15.32 12.09 -4.36
C GLN A 197 15.87 13.52 -4.34
N GLU A 198 15.15 14.44 -3.72
CA GLU A 198 15.61 15.82 -3.52
C GLU A 198 16.89 15.89 -2.68
N LEU A 199 16.93 15.18 -1.54
CA LEU A 199 18.09 15.16 -0.64
C LEU A 199 19.33 14.59 -1.34
N ARG A 200 19.19 13.53 -2.12
CA ARG A 200 20.28 12.97 -2.92
C ARG A 200 20.77 13.93 -4.00
N ALA A 201 19.85 14.55 -4.73
CA ALA A 201 20.19 15.53 -5.77
C ALA A 201 20.96 16.74 -5.20
N LYS A 202 20.56 17.22 -4.03
CA LYS A 202 21.19 18.32 -3.32
C LYS A 202 22.40 17.91 -2.47
N LYS A 203 22.72 16.61 -2.39
CA LYS A 203 23.81 16.05 -1.56
C LYS A 203 23.68 16.44 -0.08
N VAL A 204 22.45 16.49 0.43
CA VAL A 204 22.13 16.82 1.82
C VAL A 204 22.15 15.55 2.67
N GLY A 205 22.99 15.54 3.70
CA GLY A 205 23.17 14.40 4.59
C GLY A 205 23.79 13.18 3.89
N ARG A 206 23.84 12.08 4.61
CA ARG A 206 24.27 10.78 4.11
C ARG A 206 23.12 9.78 4.27
N LEU A 207 22.82 9.04 3.22
CA LEU A 207 21.86 7.93 3.30
C LEU A 207 22.39 6.86 4.26
N LEU A 208 21.64 6.59 5.32
CA LEU A 208 21.96 5.58 6.33
C LEU A 208 21.14 4.30 6.15
N LEU A 209 19.88 4.44 5.75
CA LEU A 209 18.96 3.33 5.55
C LEU A 209 18.02 3.61 4.39
N ASN A 210 17.82 2.62 3.54
CA ASN A 210 16.80 2.62 2.49
C ASN A 210 15.90 1.37 2.66
N SER A 211 14.67 1.57 3.07
CA SER A 211 13.74 0.47 3.36
C SER A 211 13.33 -0.33 2.12
N ALA A 212 13.64 0.13 0.90
CA ALA A 212 13.37 -0.63 -0.32
C ALA A 212 14.41 -1.73 -0.58
N ILE A 213 15.62 -1.59 -0.01
CA ILE A 213 16.74 -2.52 -0.25
C ILE A 213 17.31 -3.13 1.03
N ASP A 214 17.25 -2.41 2.16
CA ASP A 214 17.84 -2.87 3.42
C ASP A 214 16.95 -3.86 4.15
N ARG A 215 17.53 -5.00 4.54
CA ARG A 215 16.83 -6.00 5.37
C ARG A 215 16.81 -5.57 6.84
N PRO A 216 15.74 -5.96 7.56
CA PRO A 216 14.60 -6.78 7.12
C PRO A 216 13.48 -5.99 6.40
N TRP A 217 13.55 -4.67 6.35
CA TRP A 217 12.49 -3.76 5.93
C TRP A 217 12.04 -3.99 4.48
N SER A 218 12.98 -4.31 3.58
CA SER A 218 12.70 -4.60 2.17
C SER A 218 11.93 -5.91 1.93
N GLN A 219 11.69 -6.70 2.98
CA GLN A 219 10.98 -7.98 2.90
C GLN A 219 9.49 -7.87 3.25
N TYR A 220 9.05 -6.67 3.64
CA TYR A 220 7.67 -6.41 4.10
C TYR A 220 7.08 -5.24 3.33
N PHE A 221 5.75 -5.24 3.20
CA PHE A 221 5.06 -4.11 2.59
C PHE A 221 5.30 -2.83 3.39
N CYS A 222 5.65 -1.75 2.67
CA CYS A 222 5.60 -0.41 3.21
C CYS A 222 4.18 0.15 3.16
N CYS A 223 3.52 0.01 2.00
CA CYS A 223 2.18 0.50 1.78
C CYS A 223 1.19 -0.64 1.55
N MET A 224 0.04 -0.52 2.19
CA MET A 224 -1.05 -1.48 2.13
C MET A 224 -2.38 -0.78 1.84
N ILE A 225 -3.32 -1.50 1.24
CA ILE A 225 -4.69 -1.04 1.05
C ILE A 225 -5.47 -1.30 2.33
N VAL A 226 -6.07 -0.27 2.86
CA VAL A 226 -6.89 -0.29 4.07
C VAL A 226 -8.21 0.41 3.82
N ALA A 227 -9.30 -0.10 4.38
CA ALA A 227 -10.64 0.44 4.24
C ALA A 227 -11.27 0.73 5.60
N ASN A 228 -12.23 1.67 5.61
CA ASN A 228 -13.16 1.77 6.73
C ASN A 228 -13.94 0.45 6.82
N ARG A 229 -13.95 -0.15 8.01
CA ARG A 229 -14.51 -1.50 8.22
C ARG A 229 -16.00 -1.57 7.91
N GLU A 230 -16.76 -0.57 8.34
CA GLU A 230 -18.21 -0.56 8.14
C GLU A 230 -18.56 -0.28 6.67
N TRP A 231 -17.76 0.54 5.99
CA TRP A 231 -17.92 0.73 4.55
C TRP A 231 -17.63 -0.57 3.79
N ALA A 232 -16.53 -1.25 4.08
CA ALA A 232 -16.16 -2.50 3.42
C ALA A 232 -17.19 -3.63 3.67
N LYS A 233 -17.78 -3.69 4.87
CA LYS A 233 -18.85 -4.65 5.18
C LYS A 233 -20.14 -4.36 4.41
N ARG A 234 -20.52 -3.10 4.28
CA ARG A 234 -21.74 -2.70 3.55
C ARG A 234 -21.59 -2.76 2.05
N HIS A 235 -20.35 -2.67 1.53
CA HIS A 235 -20.05 -2.59 0.11
C HIS A 235 -18.95 -3.59 -0.31
N PRO A 236 -19.17 -4.91 -0.12
CA PRO A 236 -18.12 -5.91 -0.34
C PRO A 236 -17.70 -6.04 -1.83
N VAL A 237 -18.62 -5.82 -2.78
CA VAL A 237 -18.26 -5.81 -4.21
C VAL A 237 -17.47 -4.56 -4.54
N ALA A 238 -17.90 -3.39 -4.09
CA ALA A 238 -17.18 -2.14 -4.26
C ALA A 238 -15.77 -2.20 -3.66
N ALA A 239 -15.61 -2.73 -2.43
CA ALA A 239 -14.32 -2.91 -1.80
C ALA A 239 -13.38 -3.78 -2.65
N ARG A 240 -13.86 -4.93 -3.16
CA ARG A 240 -13.07 -5.82 -4.02
C ARG A 240 -12.66 -5.15 -5.33
N ARG A 241 -13.58 -4.44 -5.98
CA ARG A 241 -13.32 -3.70 -7.22
C ARG A 241 -12.30 -2.60 -7.00
N ALA A 242 -12.39 -1.85 -5.90
CA ALA A 242 -11.43 -0.81 -5.55
C ALA A 242 -10.02 -1.39 -5.28
N VAL A 243 -9.92 -2.50 -4.54
CA VAL A 243 -8.64 -3.20 -4.34
C VAL A 243 -8.05 -3.64 -5.66
N ARG A 244 -8.86 -4.22 -6.57
CA ARG A 244 -8.43 -4.65 -7.90
C ARG A 244 -7.88 -3.48 -8.73
N ALA A 245 -8.59 -2.35 -8.73
CA ALA A 245 -8.16 -1.13 -9.43
C ALA A 245 -6.82 -0.61 -8.91
N ILE A 246 -6.65 -0.50 -7.58
CA ILE A 246 -5.41 0.00 -6.99
C ILE A 246 -4.23 -0.97 -7.24
N LEU A 247 -4.43 -2.29 -7.16
CA LEU A 247 -3.39 -3.27 -7.47
C LEU A 247 -2.97 -3.24 -8.94
N LYS A 248 -3.92 -3.10 -9.87
CA LYS A 248 -3.63 -2.86 -11.30
C LYS A 248 -2.91 -1.52 -11.50
N GLY A 249 -3.29 -0.47 -10.76
CA GLY A 249 -2.57 0.81 -10.73
C GLY A 249 -1.11 0.64 -10.31
N SER A 250 -0.82 -0.24 -9.36
CA SER A 250 0.56 -0.58 -8.98
C SER A 250 1.32 -1.30 -10.10
N GLU A 251 0.67 -2.18 -10.85
CA GLU A 251 1.28 -2.83 -12.03
C GLU A 251 1.55 -1.84 -13.14
N LEU A 252 0.63 -0.90 -13.36
CA LEU A 252 0.82 0.18 -14.35
C LEU A 252 1.97 1.12 -13.94
N CYS A 253 2.11 1.48 -12.66
CA CYS A 253 3.26 2.26 -12.17
C CYS A 253 4.60 1.51 -12.38
N ALA A 254 4.61 0.18 -12.26
CA ALA A 254 5.81 -0.62 -12.53
C ALA A 254 6.16 -0.68 -14.03
N ALA A 255 5.13 -0.78 -14.88
CA ALA A 255 5.29 -0.85 -16.34
C ALA A 255 5.62 0.50 -16.98
N ASP A 256 5.01 1.57 -16.46
CA ASP A 256 5.19 2.96 -16.91
C ASP A 256 5.32 3.90 -15.70
N PRO A 257 6.53 4.09 -15.15
CA PRO A 257 6.78 5.03 -14.06
C PRO A 257 6.40 6.47 -14.38
N GLU A 258 6.44 6.86 -15.66
CA GLU A 258 6.05 8.20 -16.11
C GLU A 258 4.54 8.43 -15.97
N LEU A 259 3.72 7.41 -16.25
CA LEU A 259 2.28 7.45 -15.98
C LEU A 259 2.02 7.70 -14.48
N GLY A 260 2.73 6.97 -13.60
CA GLY A 260 2.64 7.16 -12.16
C GLY A 260 3.02 8.56 -11.71
N ALA A 261 4.11 9.11 -12.24
CA ALA A 261 4.57 10.45 -11.93
C ALA A 261 3.56 11.52 -12.38
N ARG A 262 3.03 11.41 -13.60
CA ARG A 262 1.98 12.32 -14.10
C ARG A 262 0.74 12.28 -13.23
N ALA A 263 0.23 11.09 -12.89
CA ALA A 263 -0.97 10.93 -12.06
C ALA A 263 -0.78 11.53 -10.65
N PHE A 264 0.41 11.35 -10.06
CA PHE A 264 0.77 11.95 -8.77
C PHE A 264 0.83 13.49 -8.84
N LEU A 265 1.53 14.04 -9.83
CA LEU A 265 1.69 15.48 -10.00
C LEU A 265 0.38 16.18 -10.36
N ALA A 266 -0.52 15.53 -11.09
CA ALA A 266 -1.85 16.02 -11.42
C ALA A 266 -2.74 16.27 -10.18
N GLN A 267 -2.36 15.71 -9.03
CA GLN A 267 -3.03 16.01 -7.77
C GLN A 267 -2.73 17.43 -7.23
N GLY A 268 -1.86 18.19 -7.89
CA GLY A 268 -1.52 19.56 -7.51
C GLY A 268 -0.53 19.63 -6.34
N PHE A 269 0.23 18.57 -6.06
CA PHE A 269 1.31 18.62 -5.10
C PHE A 269 2.51 19.39 -5.66
N ASN A 270 3.10 20.25 -4.83
CA ASN A 270 4.24 21.08 -5.23
C ASN A 270 5.57 20.32 -5.03
N PHE A 271 5.91 19.45 -5.98
CA PHE A 271 7.20 18.76 -6.04
C PHE A 271 7.89 18.98 -7.39
N ASP A 272 9.22 18.85 -7.39
CA ASP A 272 9.99 18.81 -8.64
C ASP A 272 9.56 17.56 -9.45
N PRO A 273 9.14 17.75 -10.71
CA PRO A 273 8.71 16.65 -11.55
C PRO A 273 9.77 15.56 -11.76
N GLU A 274 11.06 15.94 -11.82
CA GLU A 274 12.12 14.95 -12.00
C GLU A 274 12.32 14.10 -10.75
N HIS A 275 12.24 14.68 -9.55
CA HIS A 275 12.27 13.91 -8.31
C HIS A 275 11.08 12.94 -8.20
N ALA A 276 9.89 13.36 -8.64
CA ALA A 276 8.74 12.47 -8.70
C ALA A 276 8.95 11.30 -9.68
N ARG A 277 9.46 11.58 -10.90
CA ARG A 277 9.77 10.53 -11.89
C ARG A 277 10.83 9.57 -11.39
N GLN A 278 11.89 10.08 -10.77
CA GLN A 278 12.95 9.26 -10.18
C GLN A 278 12.38 8.36 -9.08
N ALA A 279 11.53 8.89 -8.21
CA ALA A 279 10.86 8.10 -7.16
C ALA A 279 10.06 6.93 -7.75
N LEU A 280 9.27 7.16 -8.80
CA LEU A 280 8.46 6.13 -9.44
C LEU A 280 9.30 5.05 -10.12
N ARG A 281 10.48 5.39 -10.63
CA ARG A 281 11.43 4.41 -11.19
C ARG A 281 12.12 3.54 -10.13
N GLU A 282 12.32 4.08 -8.93
CA GLU A 282 13.03 3.41 -7.84
C GLU A 282 12.12 2.52 -6.97
N LEU A 283 10.83 2.84 -6.87
CA LEU A 283 9.89 2.12 -6.02
C LEU A 283 9.53 0.74 -6.61
N PRO A 284 9.55 -0.34 -5.80
CA PRO A 284 9.31 -1.70 -6.27
C PRO A 284 7.82 -2.01 -6.45
N PHE A 285 7.13 -1.25 -7.32
CA PHE A 285 5.74 -1.49 -7.69
C PHE A 285 5.56 -2.82 -8.44
N GLY A 286 4.31 -3.29 -8.58
CA GLY A 286 3.98 -4.53 -9.31
C GLY A 286 4.31 -5.83 -8.55
N LYS A 287 4.99 -5.76 -7.41
CA LYS A 287 5.41 -6.92 -6.61
C LYS A 287 4.44 -7.32 -5.50
N TRP A 288 3.19 -6.90 -5.58
CA TRP A 288 2.22 -7.17 -4.53
C TRP A 288 1.91 -8.67 -4.31
N ARG A 289 2.27 -9.52 -5.30
CA ARG A 289 2.11 -10.98 -5.19
C ARG A 289 3.27 -11.66 -4.44
N ASP A 290 4.43 -11.00 -4.38
CA ASP A 290 5.69 -11.60 -3.91
C ASP A 290 5.79 -11.64 -2.38
N TYR A 291 5.01 -10.79 -1.69
CA TYR A 291 5.06 -10.66 -0.24
C TYR A 291 3.78 -11.14 0.43
N ASN A 292 3.90 -11.56 1.69
CA ASN A 292 2.76 -11.95 2.50
C ASN A 292 2.26 -10.74 3.33
N PRO A 293 1.00 -10.27 3.13
CA PRO A 293 0.48 -9.13 3.86
C PRO A 293 0.26 -9.41 5.36
N GLU A 294 -0.07 -10.65 5.73
CA GLU A 294 -0.21 -11.03 7.14
C GLU A 294 1.13 -10.98 7.87
N GLU A 295 2.20 -11.50 7.25
CA GLU A 295 3.55 -11.43 7.82
C GLU A 295 4.03 -9.98 7.96
N THR A 296 3.60 -9.08 7.09
CA THR A 296 3.86 -7.64 7.24
C THR A 296 3.23 -7.09 8.52
N LEU A 297 1.93 -7.33 8.74
CA LEU A 297 1.27 -6.89 9.97
C LEU A 297 1.91 -7.52 11.22
N ARG A 298 2.26 -8.82 11.13
CA ARG A 298 2.94 -9.54 12.21
C ARG A 298 4.29 -8.92 12.55
N PHE A 299 5.09 -8.65 11.54
CA PHE A 299 6.41 -8.03 11.69
C PHE A 299 6.31 -6.66 12.39
N TYR A 300 5.47 -5.77 11.87
CA TYR A 300 5.32 -4.45 12.49
C TYR A 300 4.67 -4.51 13.87
N ALA A 301 3.72 -5.39 14.11
CA ALA A 301 3.12 -5.56 15.44
C ALA A 301 4.16 -6.00 16.48
N LEU A 302 5.08 -6.90 16.12
CA LEU A 302 6.19 -7.29 17.00
C LEU A 302 7.13 -6.11 17.28
N ARG A 303 7.61 -5.43 16.22
CA ARG A 303 8.55 -4.30 16.37
C ARG A 303 7.94 -3.13 17.15
N LEU A 304 6.66 -2.80 16.90
CA LEU A 304 5.97 -1.72 17.59
C LEU A 304 5.61 -2.06 19.04
N ARG A 305 5.43 -3.34 19.35
CA ARG A 305 5.26 -3.79 20.72
C ARG A 305 6.57 -3.69 21.51
N GLU A 306 7.70 -4.04 20.90
CA GLU A 306 9.03 -3.81 21.49
C GLU A 306 9.30 -2.32 21.72
N ALA A 307 8.79 -1.44 20.84
CA ALA A 307 8.86 0.01 20.98
C ALA A 307 7.81 0.60 21.94
N GLU A 308 7.01 -0.23 22.59
CA GLU A 308 5.90 0.16 23.50
C GLU A 308 4.83 1.05 22.84
N MET A 309 4.77 1.04 21.47
CA MET A 309 3.80 1.84 20.72
C MET A 309 2.47 1.13 20.50
N VAL A 310 2.42 -0.19 20.67
CA VAL A 310 1.21 -1.02 20.68
C VAL A 310 1.21 -1.98 21.86
N LYS A 311 0.01 -2.34 22.34
CA LYS A 311 -0.19 -3.23 23.51
C LYS A 311 -0.69 -4.62 23.10
N GLY A 312 -1.44 -4.71 22.02
CA GLY A 312 -2.03 -5.94 21.51
C GLY A 312 -0.99 -6.96 21.04
N SER A 313 -1.32 -8.24 21.13
CA SER A 313 -0.51 -9.27 20.50
C SER A 313 -0.65 -9.19 18.97
N PRO A 314 0.37 -9.63 18.20
CA PRO A 314 0.27 -9.69 16.74
C PRO A 314 -0.96 -10.45 16.27
N GLN A 315 -1.30 -11.55 16.92
CA GLN A 315 -2.49 -12.36 16.59
C GLN A 315 -3.79 -11.56 16.75
N LYS A 316 -3.93 -10.79 17.84
CA LYS A 316 -5.11 -9.95 18.09
C LYS A 316 -5.21 -8.82 17.05
N ILE A 317 -4.09 -8.18 16.71
CA ILE A 317 -4.03 -7.11 15.72
C ILE A 317 -4.42 -7.64 14.34
N ILE A 318 -3.86 -8.77 13.90
CA ILE A 318 -4.16 -9.41 12.62
C ILE A 318 -5.63 -9.83 12.56
N ALA A 319 -6.10 -10.62 13.54
CA ALA A 319 -7.47 -11.11 13.58
C ALA A 319 -8.50 -9.97 13.62
N GLY A 320 -8.17 -8.90 14.35
CA GLY A 320 -9.02 -7.73 14.46
C GLY A 320 -8.93 -6.75 13.30
N GLY A 321 -7.86 -6.73 12.52
CA GLY A 321 -7.51 -5.67 11.58
C GLY A 321 -7.30 -6.08 10.14
N SER A 322 -7.56 -7.34 9.74
CA SER A 322 -7.33 -7.78 8.36
C SER A 322 -8.44 -8.65 7.80
N ASP A 323 -8.55 -8.64 6.48
CA ASP A 323 -9.38 -9.56 5.69
C ASP A 323 -8.70 -9.86 4.36
N TRP A 324 -8.06 -11.02 4.27
CA TRP A 324 -7.27 -11.40 3.10
C TRP A 324 -8.10 -12.06 1.99
N ARG A 325 -9.39 -12.34 2.19
CA ARG A 325 -10.24 -13.03 1.21
C ARG A 325 -10.27 -12.31 -0.15
N ILE A 326 -10.21 -10.97 -0.13
CA ILE A 326 -10.19 -10.16 -1.35
C ILE A 326 -8.89 -10.38 -2.13
N VAL A 327 -7.74 -10.20 -1.49
CA VAL A 327 -6.44 -10.34 -2.18
C VAL A 327 -6.18 -11.77 -2.60
N ASP A 328 -6.59 -12.77 -1.82
CA ASP A 328 -6.44 -14.18 -2.17
C ASP A 328 -7.26 -14.57 -3.40
N ARG A 329 -8.46 -14.01 -3.54
CA ARG A 329 -9.28 -14.15 -4.73
C ARG A 329 -8.63 -13.46 -5.93
N LEU A 330 -8.18 -12.21 -5.78
CA LEU A 330 -7.53 -11.46 -6.85
C LEU A 330 -6.21 -12.10 -7.31
N ARG A 331 -5.44 -12.72 -6.41
CA ARG A 331 -4.27 -13.52 -6.77
C ARG A 331 -4.59 -14.67 -7.72
N LYS A 332 -5.79 -15.26 -7.61
CA LYS A 332 -6.24 -16.33 -8.51
C LYS A 332 -6.77 -15.76 -9.83
N GLU A 333 -7.53 -14.67 -9.79
CA GLU A 333 -8.15 -14.03 -10.96
C GLU A 333 -7.12 -13.34 -11.87
N LEU A 334 -6.07 -12.73 -11.30
CA LEU A 334 -5.07 -11.95 -12.02
C LEU A 334 -3.77 -12.74 -12.34
N LYS A 335 -3.81 -14.08 -12.29
CA LYS A 335 -2.68 -14.95 -12.65
C LYS A 335 -2.48 -15.14 -14.15
N SER A 336 -3.40 -14.67 -14.94
CA SER A 336 -3.41 -14.83 -16.42
C SER A 336 -2.87 -13.58 -17.10
#